data_2cdf8621c47dc9b63d0cdf6b0e300128
#
_entry.id   2cdf8621c47dc9b63d0cdf6b0e300128
#
_cell.length_a   1.000
_cell.length_b   1.000
_cell.length_c   1.000
_cell.angle_alpha   90.00
_cell.angle_beta   90.00
_cell.angle_gamma   90.00
#
_symmetry.space_group_name_H-M   'P 1'
#
loop_
_entity.id
_entity.type
_entity.pdbx_description
1 polymer ?
#
loop_
_entity_poly.entity_id
_entity_poly.type
_entity_poly.pdbx_seq_one_letter_code
_entity_poly.pdbx_strand_id
1 'polypeptide(L)'
;SQGQGTDDDINIAVDTFNWNKTLTQAKATAPNASFILSAGDQIDFSGVDSSDGKNVRESEYAGFTYPELLRNLPLATTIGNHESKGTDYKYHYNNPNDGDKLGSTNSGSDYYFSYGDVLFISLNSNNRNTVEHKELLKKAVASHKDAKWKVVMFHHDIYGSGQPHSDTDGANLRVLFAPLMDEFGIDICLTG
;
A
#
# COMPACT_ATOMS: atom_id res chain seq x y z
N SER A 1 -3.25 2.56 8.22
CA SER A 1 -3.70 2.07 9.53
C SER A 1 -3.43 0.59 9.59
N GLN A 2 -2.59 0.19 10.47
CA GLN A 2 -2.34 -1.20 10.76
C GLN A 2 -3.64 -1.85 11.25
N GLY A 3 -4.01 -2.98 10.68
CA GLY A 3 -4.93 -3.90 11.33
C GLY A 3 -4.20 -4.49 12.52
N GLN A 4 -4.11 -3.73 13.59
CA GLN A 4 -3.24 -3.99 14.71
C GLN A 4 -3.77 -5.13 15.55
N GLY A 5 -3.41 -6.33 15.19
CA GLY A 5 -3.58 -7.44 16.08
C GLY A 5 -2.27 -7.73 16.78
N THR A 6 -2.23 -7.66 18.06
CA THR A 6 -1.37 -8.57 18.79
C THR A 6 -1.92 -9.98 18.55
N ASP A 7 -1.07 -10.98 18.57
CA ASP A 7 -1.27 -12.39 18.22
C ASP A 7 -2.48 -13.12 18.81
N ASP A 8 -3.56 -12.44 19.20
CA ASP A 8 -4.74 -13.06 19.75
C ASP A 8 -6.06 -12.57 19.09
N ASP A 9 -7.02 -13.47 18.99
CA ASP A 9 -8.33 -13.24 18.35
C ASP A 9 -9.11 -12.07 18.95
N ILE A 10 -8.86 -11.70 20.21
CA ILE A 10 -9.57 -10.60 20.89
C ILE A 10 -9.08 -9.27 20.34
N ASN A 11 -7.78 -9.11 20.15
CA ASN A 11 -7.20 -7.87 19.63
C ASN A 11 -7.58 -7.66 18.17
N ILE A 12 -7.56 -8.70 17.33
CA ILE A 12 -8.03 -8.64 15.94
C ILE A 12 -9.49 -8.15 15.89
N ALA A 13 -10.36 -8.67 16.77
CA ALA A 13 -11.75 -8.26 16.81
C ALA A 13 -11.93 -6.79 17.23
N VAL A 14 -11.16 -6.31 18.22
CA VAL A 14 -11.17 -4.92 18.67
C VAL A 14 -10.67 -3.99 17.56
N ASP A 15 -9.60 -4.36 16.88
CA ASP A 15 -9.02 -3.56 15.81
C ASP A 15 -9.93 -3.52 14.58
N THR A 16 -10.56 -4.64 14.23
CA THR A 16 -11.59 -4.71 13.20
C THR A 16 -12.77 -3.77 13.53
N PHE A 17 -13.22 -3.74 14.77
CA PHE A 17 -14.28 -2.84 15.21
C PHE A 17 -13.85 -1.37 15.07
N ASN A 18 -12.65 -1.03 15.54
CA ASN A 18 -12.12 0.34 15.46
C ASN A 18 -11.90 0.77 14.02
N TRP A 19 -11.39 -0.13 13.17
CA TRP A 19 -11.22 0.11 11.75
C TRP A 19 -12.57 0.38 11.06
N ASN A 20 -13.57 -0.44 11.31
CA ASN A 20 -14.92 -0.24 10.78
C ASN A 20 -15.51 1.12 11.23
N LYS A 21 -15.30 1.50 12.48
CA LYS A 21 -15.71 2.81 12.99
C LYS A 21 -15.00 3.96 12.28
N THR A 22 -13.70 3.83 12.05
CA THR A 22 -12.90 4.82 11.30
C THR A 22 -13.40 4.97 9.87
N LEU A 23 -13.64 3.87 9.17
CA LEU A 23 -14.18 3.90 7.80
C LEU A 23 -15.58 4.52 7.75
N THR A 24 -16.43 4.21 8.72
CA THR A 24 -17.76 4.80 8.84
C THR A 24 -17.67 6.32 8.98
N GLN A 25 -16.79 6.81 9.85
CA GLN A 25 -16.56 8.24 10.02
C GLN A 25 -15.96 8.88 8.78
N ALA A 26 -14.99 8.23 8.14
CA ALA A 26 -14.39 8.70 6.89
C ALA A 26 -15.45 8.86 5.79
N LYS A 27 -16.33 7.87 5.64
CA LYS A 27 -17.43 7.94 4.66
C LYS A 27 -18.44 9.04 4.99
N ALA A 28 -18.73 9.27 6.26
CA ALA A 28 -19.59 10.38 6.69
C ALA A 28 -18.96 11.74 6.36
N THR A 29 -17.64 11.87 6.51
CA THR A 29 -16.89 13.09 6.21
C THR A 29 -16.72 13.31 4.70
N ALA A 30 -16.51 12.24 3.94
CA ALA A 30 -16.34 12.26 2.49
C ALA A 30 -17.39 11.36 1.79
N PRO A 31 -18.67 11.75 1.78
CA PRO A 31 -19.75 10.90 1.27
C PRO A 31 -19.61 10.56 -0.22
N ASN A 32 -18.93 11.40 -0.98
CA ASN A 32 -18.70 11.24 -2.41
C ASN A 32 -17.36 10.58 -2.75
N ALA A 33 -16.63 10.04 -1.75
CA ALA A 33 -15.40 9.31 -2.02
C ALA A 33 -15.66 8.14 -2.98
N SER A 34 -14.83 8.03 -4.02
CA SER A 34 -14.96 7.01 -5.07
C SER A 34 -14.14 5.76 -4.80
N PHE A 35 -13.09 5.88 -4.00
CA PHE A 35 -12.21 4.78 -3.58
C PHE A 35 -11.39 5.19 -2.36
N ILE A 36 -10.66 4.24 -1.80
CA ILE A 36 -9.74 4.43 -0.67
C ILE A 36 -8.32 4.13 -1.15
N LEU A 37 -7.36 4.95 -0.73
CA LEU A 37 -5.92 4.66 -0.83
C LEU A 37 -5.41 4.18 0.53
N SER A 38 -4.69 3.07 0.56
CA SER A 38 -4.04 2.54 1.76
C SER A 38 -2.53 2.44 1.53
N ALA A 39 -1.77 3.19 2.31
CA ALA A 39 -0.34 3.36 2.14
C ALA A 39 0.51 2.23 2.77
N GLY A 40 0.00 1.01 2.81
CA GLY A 40 0.71 -0.16 3.34
C GLY A 40 0.36 -0.46 4.80
N ASP A 41 0.96 -1.52 5.31
CA ASP A 41 0.74 -2.06 6.66
C ASP A 41 -0.77 -2.22 6.97
N GLN A 42 -1.43 -3.02 6.13
CA GLN A 42 -2.82 -3.42 6.35
C GLN A 42 -2.94 -4.42 7.50
N ILE A 43 -1.83 -5.13 7.77
CA ILE A 43 -1.69 -6.08 8.87
C ILE A 43 -0.54 -5.66 9.77
N ASP A 44 -0.54 -6.13 11.02
CA ASP A 44 0.51 -5.85 12.02
C ASP A 44 1.55 -6.95 12.10
N PHE A 45 1.16 -8.21 11.97
CA PHE A 45 2.08 -9.32 12.10
C PHE A 45 3.12 -9.35 10.98
N SER A 46 4.36 -9.00 11.32
CA SER A 46 5.50 -8.94 10.40
C SER A 46 6.25 -10.27 10.25
N GLY A 47 5.81 -11.34 10.93
CA GLY A 47 6.36 -12.68 10.78
C GLY A 47 5.79 -13.42 9.57
N VAL A 48 6.14 -14.70 9.45
CA VAL A 48 5.47 -15.65 8.57
C VAL A 48 4.64 -16.60 9.43
N ASP A 49 3.48 -17.00 8.92
CA ASP A 49 2.64 -17.95 9.65
C ASP A 49 3.41 -19.26 9.85
N SER A 50 3.39 -19.72 11.09
CA SER A 50 4.15 -20.90 11.48
C SER A 50 3.43 -22.20 11.08
N SER A 51 4.20 -23.28 10.98
CA SER A 51 3.68 -24.60 10.61
C SER A 51 2.74 -25.24 11.66
N ASP A 52 2.52 -24.58 12.80
CA ASP A 52 1.65 -25.04 13.88
C ASP A 52 0.18 -24.61 13.71
N GLY A 53 -0.18 -24.07 12.55
CA GLY A 53 -1.56 -23.78 12.14
C GLY A 53 -2.15 -22.47 12.64
N LYS A 54 -1.33 -21.60 13.21
CA LYS A 54 -1.74 -20.23 13.53
C LYS A 54 -1.57 -19.35 12.30
N ASN A 55 -2.67 -19.06 11.63
CA ASN A 55 -2.73 -18.16 10.49
C ASN A 55 -3.01 -16.73 10.95
N VAL A 56 -2.08 -16.13 11.68
CA VAL A 56 -2.24 -14.79 12.24
C VAL A 56 -2.43 -13.77 11.12
N ARG A 57 -1.62 -13.84 10.07
CA ARG A 57 -1.71 -12.94 8.92
C ARG A 57 -3.07 -13.02 8.23
N GLU A 58 -3.56 -14.22 7.96
CA GLU A 58 -4.88 -14.44 7.35
C GLU A 58 -6.02 -13.91 8.24
N SER A 59 -5.91 -14.08 9.55
CA SER A 59 -6.89 -13.55 10.50
C SER A 59 -6.90 -12.02 10.50
N GLU A 60 -5.75 -11.38 10.43
CA GLU A 60 -5.61 -9.92 10.33
C GLU A 60 -6.14 -9.39 8.99
N TYR A 61 -5.84 -10.04 7.86
CA TYR A 61 -6.44 -9.68 6.57
C TYR A 61 -7.96 -9.84 6.60
N ALA A 62 -8.47 -10.90 7.22
CA ALA A 62 -9.91 -11.07 7.39
C ALA A 62 -10.51 -9.91 8.20
N GLY A 63 -9.86 -9.49 9.29
CA GLY A 63 -10.26 -8.32 10.07
C GLY A 63 -10.20 -7.02 9.30
N PHE A 64 -9.13 -6.81 8.54
CA PHE A 64 -8.94 -5.60 7.72
C PHE A 64 -10.01 -5.49 6.60
N THR A 65 -10.35 -6.60 5.95
CA THR A 65 -11.31 -6.62 4.84
C THR A 65 -12.77 -6.80 5.28
N TYR A 66 -13.02 -7.04 6.57
CA TYR A 66 -14.34 -7.28 7.14
C TYR A 66 -15.34 -6.13 6.96
N PRO A 67 -14.96 -4.84 7.10
CA PRO A 67 -15.94 -3.75 7.05
C PRO A 67 -16.76 -3.75 5.77
N GLU A 68 -18.08 -3.62 5.92
CA GLU A 68 -19.04 -3.65 4.81
C GLU A 68 -18.76 -2.56 3.76
N LEU A 69 -18.24 -1.41 4.20
CA LEU A 69 -17.88 -0.32 3.30
C LEU A 69 -16.90 -0.78 2.21
N LEU A 70 -15.95 -1.66 2.52
CA LEU A 70 -14.96 -2.15 1.58
C LEU A 70 -15.53 -3.10 0.51
N ARG A 71 -16.78 -3.56 0.68
CA ARG A 71 -17.50 -4.31 -0.37
C ARG A 71 -18.11 -3.41 -1.43
N ASN A 72 -18.28 -2.12 -1.13
CA ASN A 72 -18.97 -1.14 -1.98
C ASN A 72 -18.06 0.02 -2.40
N LEU A 73 -16.87 0.14 -1.85
CA LEU A 73 -15.91 1.19 -2.15
C LEU A 73 -14.55 0.55 -2.47
N PRO A 74 -14.05 0.69 -3.71
CA PRO A 74 -12.78 0.13 -4.11
C PRO A 74 -11.63 0.55 -3.19
N LEU A 75 -10.69 -0.35 -2.96
CA LEU A 75 -9.52 -0.14 -2.15
C LEU A 75 -8.26 -0.34 -3.00
N ALA A 76 -7.43 0.68 -3.11
CA ALA A 76 -6.11 0.61 -3.72
C ALA A 76 -5.06 0.60 -2.61
N THR A 77 -4.29 -0.47 -2.53
CA THR A 77 -3.31 -0.72 -1.46
C THR A 77 -1.88 -0.64 -1.98
N THR A 78 -0.93 -0.33 -1.13
CA THR A 78 0.49 -0.58 -1.39
C THR A 78 1.05 -1.59 -0.39
N ILE A 79 2.20 -2.17 -0.71
CA ILE A 79 2.85 -3.20 0.12
C ILE A 79 3.66 -2.51 1.20
N GLY A 80 3.30 -2.70 2.46
CA GLY A 80 4.09 -2.26 3.61
C GLY A 80 5.20 -3.26 3.98
N ASN A 81 5.98 -2.91 4.97
CA ASN A 81 7.05 -3.79 5.45
C ASN A 81 6.50 -5.02 6.17
N HIS A 82 5.31 -4.95 6.77
CA HIS A 82 4.64 -6.09 7.37
C HIS A 82 4.14 -7.08 6.30
N GLU A 83 3.49 -6.62 5.25
CA GLU A 83 3.08 -7.46 4.12
C GLU A 83 4.27 -8.12 3.43
N SER A 84 5.39 -7.42 3.33
CA SER A 84 6.55 -7.87 2.56
C SER A 84 7.22 -9.15 3.10
N LYS A 85 6.91 -9.53 4.33
CA LYS A 85 7.45 -10.74 4.98
C LYS A 85 6.77 -12.03 4.52
N GLY A 86 5.55 -11.94 3.98
CA GLY A 86 4.78 -13.10 3.50
C GLY A 86 4.59 -13.10 1.99
N THR A 87 3.77 -14.04 1.52
CA THR A 87 3.37 -14.17 0.10
C THR A 87 1.86 -13.94 -0.09
N ASP A 88 1.16 -13.65 0.98
CA ASP A 88 -0.28 -13.63 1.12
C ASP A 88 -0.92 -12.38 0.51
N TYR A 89 -0.28 -11.21 0.59
CA TYR A 89 -0.82 -9.95 0.07
C TYR A 89 -1.40 -10.08 -1.36
N LYS A 90 -0.68 -10.68 -2.28
CA LYS A 90 -1.10 -10.86 -3.68
C LYS A 90 -2.33 -11.77 -3.87
N TYR A 91 -2.74 -12.49 -2.83
CA TYR A 91 -3.97 -13.31 -2.86
C TYR A 91 -5.17 -12.55 -2.32
N HIS A 92 -4.95 -11.46 -1.58
CA HIS A 92 -6.00 -10.59 -1.06
C HIS A 92 -6.35 -9.44 -1.99
N TYR A 93 -5.39 -8.98 -2.80
CA TYR A 93 -5.54 -7.82 -3.66
C TYR A 93 -5.25 -8.15 -5.12
N ASN A 94 -6.22 -7.84 -5.99
CA ASN A 94 -6.10 -8.01 -7.44
C ASN A 94 -5.69 -6.68 -8.07
N ASN A 95 -4.42 -6.32 -7.92
CA ASN A 95 -3.89 -5.07 -8.44
C ASN A 95 -3.78 -5.10 -9.98
N PRO A 96 -4.09 -4.01 -10.69
CA PRO A 96 -3.92 -3.96 -12.13
C PRO A 96 -2.43 -3.94 -12.51
N ASN A 97 -2.11 -4.43 -13.71
CA ASN A 97 -0.78 -4.44 -14.32
C ASN A 97 0.33 -5.20 -13.54
N ASP A 98 0.01 -5.95 -12.52
CA ASP A 98 0.98 -6.69 -11.71
C ASP A 98 1.67 -7.85 -12.48
N GLY A 99 1.12 -8.24 -13.64
CA GLY A 99 1.71 -9.24 -14.54
C GLY A 99 3.10 -8.89 -15.06
N ASP A 100 3.45 -7.61 -15.11
CA ASP A 100 4.79 -7.14 -15.49
C ASP A 100 5.86 -7.44 -14.43
N LYS A 101 5.45 -7.69 -13.18
CA LYS A 101 6.30 -8.00 -12.02
C LYS A 101 7.41 -6.98 -11.76
N LEU A 102 7.24 -5.73 -12.19
CA LEU A 102 8.17 -4.66 -11.92
C LEU A 102 8.08 -4.23 -10.44
N GLY A 103 9.20 -3.92 -9.83
CA GLY A 103 9.26 -3.59 -8.40
C GLY A 103 8.82 -4.75 -7.49
N SER A 104 8.91 -6.00 -7.96
CA SER A 104 8.33 -7.13 -7.28
C SER A 104 9.13 -7.61 -6.07
N THR A 105 8.39 -8.10 -5.08
CA THR A 105 8.85 -8.96 -4.00
C THR A 105 8.01 -10.23 -4.00
N ASN A 106 8.21 -11.11 -3.03
CA ASN A 106 7.36 -12.30 -2.88
C ASN A 106 5.89 -11.95 -2.62
N SER A 107 5.63 -10.78 -2.04
CA SER A 107 4.29 -10.31 -1.69
C SER A 107 3.50 -9.74 -2.86
N GLY A 108 4.17 -9.15 -3.84
CA GLY A 108 3.55 -8.52 -5.01
C GLY A 108 4.48 -7.52 -5.68
N SER A 109 3.94 -6.70 -6.55
CA SER A 109 4.68 -5.78 -7.43
C SER A 109 4.10 -4.36 -7.41
N ASP A 110 4.77 -3.47 -8.12
CA ASP A 110 4.25 -2.15 -8.46
C ASP A 110 3.02 -2.28 -9.38
N TYR A 111 2.16 -1.27 -9.33
CA TYR A 111 1.03 -1.15 -10.25
C TYR A 111 0.61 0.30 -10.45
N TYR A 112 -0.27 0.55 -11.42
CA TYR A 112 -0.85 1.87 -11.65
C TYR A 112 -2.28 1.78 -12.17
N PHE A 113 -3.04 2.84 -11.97
CA PHE A 113 -4.39 3.02 -12.52
C PHE A 113 -4.69 4.51 -12.68
N SER A 114 -5.76 4.83 -13.39
CA SER A 114 -6.23 6.21 -13.49
C SER A 114 -7.67 6.35 -13.00
N TYR A 115 -7.97 7.52 -12.46
CA TYR A 115 -9.32 7.92 -12.13
C TYR A 115 -9.52 9.39 -12.49
N GLY A 116 -10.43 9.66 -13.40
CA GLY A 116 -10.56 10.99 -14.00
C GLY A 116 -9.26 11.44 -14.64
N ASP A 117 -8.82 12.64 -14.32
CA ASP A 117 -7.59 13.24 -14.85
C ASP A 117 -6.34 12.90 -14.02
N VAL A 118 -6.43 11.95 -13.11
CA VAL A 118 -5.34 11.62 -12.19
C VAL A 118 -4.80 10.21 -12.47
N LEU A 119 -3.49 10.11 -12.64
CA LEU A 119 -2.75 8.85 -12.68
C LEU A 119 -2.25 8.53 -11.28
N PHE A 120 -2.62 7.37 -10.76
CA PHE A 120 -2.16 6.83 -9.49
C PHE A 120 -1.16 5.71 -9.74
N ILE A 121 -0.03 5.73 -9.05
CA ILE A 121 1.05 4.76 -9.18
C ILE A 121 1.42 4.26 -7.79
N SER A 122 1.37 2.97 -7.56
CA SER A 122 1.81 2.33 -6.33
C SER A 122 3.17 1.68 -6.55
N LEU A 123 4.17 2.11 -5.79
CA LEU A 123 5.50 1.52 -5.80
C LEU A 123 5.71 0.66 -4.55
N ASN A 124 6.21 -0.54 -4.75
CA ASN A 124 6.60 -1.43 -3.66
C ASN A 124 7.97 -1.01 -3.11
N SER A 125 7.98 -0.13 -2.14
CA SER A 125 9.21 0.41 -1.55
C SER A 125 10.05 -0.60 -0.76
N ASN A 126 9.60 -1.84 -0.60
CA ASN A 126 10.42 -2.95 -0.10
C ASN A 126 11.42 -3.44 -1.15
N ASN A 127 11.13 -3.27 -2.43
CA ASN A 127 12.09 -3.45 -3.51
C ASN A 127 12.89 -2.15 -3.69
N ARG A 128 14.21 -2.23 -3.74
CA ARG A 128 15.10 -1.05 -3.90
C ARG A 128 15.67 -0.94 -5.32
N ASN A 129 15.18 -1.75 -6.26
CA ASN A 129 15.62 -1.73 -7.65
C ASN A 129 14.97 -0.57 -8.41
N THR A 130 15.65 0.56 -8.43
CA THR A 130 15.18 1.78 -9.11
C THR A 130 15.00 1.60 -10.62
N VAL A 131 15.67 0.64 -11.24
CA VAL A 131 15.52 0.36 -12.68
C VAL A 131 14.12 -0.19 -12.97
N GLU A 132 13.63 -1.10 -12.14
CA GLU A 132 12.27 -1.66 -12.28
C GLU A 132 11.21 -0.60 -12.02
N HIS A 133 11.33 0.16 -10.94
CA HIS A 133 10.41 1.28 -10.64
C HIS A 133 10.38 2.32 -11.76
N LYS A 134 11.55 2.67 -12.30
CA LYS A 134 11.66 3.59 -13.44
C LYS A 134 10.93 3.05 -14.67
N GLU A 135 11.07 1.76 -14.97
CA GLU A 135 10.38 1.15 -16.11
C GLU A 135 8.85 1.16 -15.93
N LEU A 136 8.36 0.90 -14.71
CA LEU A 136 6.93 1.03 -14.41
C LEU A 136 6.45 2.48 -14.58
N LEU A 137 7.13 3.44 -14.00
CA LEU A 137 6.80 4.88 -14.12
C LEU A 137 6.74 5.30 -15.58
N LYS A 138 7.70 4.87 -16.38
CA LYS A 138 7.73 5.13 -17.82
C LYS A 138 6.51 4.56 -18.55
N LYS A 139 6.13 3.31 -18.25
CA LYS A 139 4.93 2.68 -18.81
C LYS A 139 3.67 3.40 -18.39
N ALA A 140 3.52 3.69 -17.10
CA ALA A 140 2.36 4.37 -16.55
C ALA A 140 2.15 5.75 -17.18
N VAL A 141 3.19 6.59 -17.22
CA VAL A 141 3.13 7.93 -17.79
C VAL A 141 2.91 7.88 -19.31
N ALA A 142 3.56 6.95 -20.02
CA ALA A 142 3.39 6.82 -21.48
C ALA A 142 1.97 6.37 -21.85
N SER A 143 1.30 5.56 -21.03
CA SER A 143 -0.07 5.11 -21.26
C SER A 143 -1.15 6.11 -20.83
N HIS A 144 -0.79 7.14 -20.04
CA HIS A 144 -1.72 8.15 -19.50
C HIS A 144 -1.24 9.59 -19.76
N LYS A 145 -0.94 9.88 -21.02
CA LYS A 145 -0.38 11.18 -21.44
C LYS A 145 -1.29 12.38 -21.13
N ASP A 146 -2.58 12.14 -21.04
CA ASP A 146 -3.59 13.17 -20.78
C ASP A 146 -3.87 13.37 -19.28
N ALA A 147 -3.22 12.60 -18.40
CA ALA A 147 -3.35 12.80 -16.97
C ALA A 147 -2.79 14.17 -16.57
N LYS A 148 -3.61 14.97 -15.89
CA LYS A 148 -3.23 16.29 -15.38
C LYS A 148 -2.41 16.22 -14.10
N TRP A 149 -2.65 15.18 -13.30
CA TRP A 149 -2.00 14.96 -12.03
C TRP A 149 -1.43 13.54 -11.95
N LYS A 150 -0.28 13.43 -11.37
CA LYS A 150 0.40 12.16 -11.10
C LYS A 150 0.66 12.01 -9.61
N VAL A 151 0.04 11.01 -9.02
CA VAL A 151 0.14 10.69 -7.60
C VAL A 151 0.88 9.37 -7.44
N VAL A 152 1.97 9.38 -6.70
CA VAL A 152 2.69 8.15 -6.33
C VAL A 152 2.39 7.81 -4.88
N MET A 153 2.19 6.53 -4.61
CA MET A 153 2.00 5.98 -3.28
C MET A 153 3.03 4.89 -3.04
N PHE A 154 3.69 4.93 -1.88
CA PHE A 154 4.55 3.86 -1.37
C PHE A 154 4.57 3.89 0.16
N HIS A 155 4.96 2.77 0.78
CA HIS A 155 4.79 2.65 2.22
C HIS A 155 5.83 3.43 3.01
N HIS A 156 7.13 3.18 2.77
CA HIS A 156 8.18 3.77 3.60
C HIS A 156 8.25 5.28 3.43
N ASP A 157 8.22 5.97 4.54
CA ASP A 157 8.33 7.41 4.61
C ASP A 157 9.74 7.89 4.23
N ILE A 158 9.82 8.97 3.45
CA ILE A 158 11.09 9.55 3.00
C ILE A 158 11.41 10.93 3.60
N TYR A 159 10.44 11.56 4.26
CA TYR A 159 10.58 12.86 4.90
C TYR A 159 9.95 12.96 6.30
N GLY A 160 9.45 11.87 6.82
CA GLY A 160 8.74 11.88 8.09
C GLY A 160 9.65 11.78 9.32
N SER A 161 9.02 11.54 10.45
CA SER A 161 9.64 11.51 11.76
C SER A 161 9.40 10.21 12.53
N GLY A 162 8.82 9.20 11.87
CA GLY A 162 8.52 7.90 12.47
C GLY A 162 9.80 7.11 12.76
N GLN A 163 10.08 6.82 14.03
CA GLN A 163 11.23 6.00 14.42
C GLN A 163 10.87 4.51 14.40
N PRO A 164 11.82 3.63 13.98
CA PRO A 164 13.20 3.89 13.52
C PRO A 164 13.34 4.07 12.00
N HIS A 165 12.24 4.12 11.24
CA HIS A 165 12.24 3.99 9.77
C HIS A 165 12.52 5.29 9.01
N SER A 166 12.36 6.45 9.65
CA SER A 166 12.52 7.76 9.00
C SER A 166 13.95 8.31 9.03
N ASP A 167 14.89 7.61 9.65
CA ASP A 167 16.28 8.04 9.73
C ASP A 167 17.12 7.51 8.54
N THR A 168 17.90 6.48 8.73
CA THR A 168 18.81 5.94 7.70
C THR A 168 18.06 5.33 6.53
N ASP A 169 16.99 4.58 6.79
CA ASP A 169 16.22 3.90 5.74
C ASP A 169 15.43 4.91 4.89
N GLY A 170 14.75 5.85 5.53
CA GLY A 170 14.05 6.94 4.86
C GLY A 170 15.00 7.83 4.03
N ALA A 171 16.19 8.13 4.57
CA ALA A 171 17.21 8.89 3.84
C ALA A 171 17.72 8.12 2.60
N ASN A 172 17.96 6.81 2.72
CA ASN A 172 18.36 5.96 1.59
C ASN A 172 17.27 5.92 0.51
N LEU A 173 16.01 5.72 0.91
CA LEU A 173 14.89 5.75 -0.03
C LEU A 173 14.71 7.09 -0.72
N ARG A 174 14.93 8.19 -0.01
CA ARG A 174 14.89 9.53 -0.60
C ARG A 174 15.89 9.68 -1.73
N VAL A 175 17.12 9.21 -1.53
CA VAL A 175 18.16 9.22 -2.56
C VAL A 175 17.77 8.37 -3.77
N LEU A 176 17.06 7.27 -3.56
CA LEU A 176 16.65 6.37 -4.64
C LEU A 176 15.39 6.86 -5.37
N PHE A 177 14.39 7.34 -4.64
CA PHE A 177 13.05 7.60 -5.20
C PHE A 177 12.82 9.06 -5.60
N ALA A 178 13.37 10.04 -4.86
CA ALA A 178 13.14 11.43 -5.20
C ALA A 178 13.59 11.80 -6.63
N PRO A 179 14.75 11.32 -7.14
CA PRO A 179 15.12 11.57 -8.53
C PRO A 179 14.11 11.00 -9.55
N LEU A 180 13.44 9.87 -9.24
CA LEU A 180 12.41 9.32 -10.10
C LEU A 180 11.15 10.20 -10.09
N MET A 181 10.78 10.74 -8.92
CA MET A 181 9.64 11.66 -8.82
C MET A 181 9.87 12.91 -9.69
N ASP A 182 11.06 13.47 -9.63
CA ASP A 182 11.46 14.63 -10.45
C ASP A 182 11.47 14.28 -11.95
N GLU A 183 12.07 13.16 -12.33
CA GLU A 183 12.20 12.74 -13.74
C GLU A 183 10.84 12.54 -14.40
N PHE A 184 9.86 11.98 -13.68
CA PHE A 184 8.53 11.70 -14.23
C PHE A 184 7.50 12.79 -13.92
N GLY A 185 7.89 13.86 -13.26
CA GLY A 185 7.03 14.98 -12.91
C GLY A 185 5.87 14.55 -12.02
N ILE A 186 6.16 13.84 -10.94
CA ILE A 186 5.17 13.43 -9.95
C ILE A 186 4.76 14.63 -9.10
N ASP A 187 3.46 14.86 -8.97
CA ASP A 187 2.91 16.02 -8.27
C ASP A 187 2.77 15.79 -6.77
N ILE A 188 2.43 14.56 -6.36
CA ILE A 188 2.17 14.20 -4.96
C ILE A 188 2.72 12.82 -4.66
N CYS A 189 3.40 12.70 -3.51
CA CYS A 189 3.76 11.41 -2.92
C CYS A 189 2.95 11.19 -1.64
N LEU A 190 2.33 10.01 -1.52
CA LEU A 190 1.64 9.56 -0.33
C LEU A 190 2.44 8.42 0.31
N THR A 191 2.72 8.54 1.60
CA THR A 191 3.50 7.54 2.36
C THR A 191 2.74 7.06 3.59
N GLY A 192 3.13 5.89 4.13
CA GLY A 192 2.56 5.26 5.33
C GLY A 192 3.38 5.51 6.59
#